data_eff0caf085090102e4d63951d8fad51b
#
_entry.id   eff0caf085090102e4d63951d8fad51b
#
_cell.length_a   1.000
_cell.length_b   1.000
_cell.length_c   1.000
_cell.angle_alpha   90.00
_cell.angle_beta   90.00
_cell.angle_gamma   90.00
#
_symmetry.space_group_name_H-M   'P 1'
#
loop_
_entity.id
_entity.type
_entity.pdbx_description
1 polymer ?
#
loop_
_entity_poly.entity_id
_entity_poly.type
_entity_poly.pdbx_seq_one_letter_code
_entity_poly.pdbx_strand_id
1 'polypeptide(L)'
;MSESDNEATIWRDGAFRAYLGSTGFSGMALAMQQLLLSWILIGILKLPADQVGLIQAVIGLPGVFVMLAGGASADRTDARRMLIRVYLLAPIFPLFLVLVEQWQLLGVAIVIFWGLGMTVVQSFSMPGQQALLNRIAGKNIQQGVTAATAIGFVVQVVGLILAGQIDTVGVTPVLFAQAVGLCLAGVMMVRVPVASPEPATADAGPAEKQGALTGIRQGLNATYDHPLIFNVLAITFASSIFNAGAFITVFPFIVARVYDGTAWLLALLMAVFFAGATLSNILLLRYQPLLRPGRLFLIMQLSRILVIFLMWIEPPFWLLVVATIGWGLNMGITTNLARSMVQESAPKPFLGRILSVFSIGMVGSAPLGAIVLGWLIEATGTLNALIPAMVLSAILFVYGAWFSPVWAYRSSEAQ
;
A
#
# COMPACT_ATOMS: atom_id res chain seq x y z
N MET A 1 -30.60 25.36 -3.56
CA MET A 1 -29.24 25.15 -4.06
C MET A 1 -29.15 23.69 -4.44
N SER A 2 -29.02 23.40 -5.75
CA SER A 2 -29.02 22.03 -6.26
C SER A 2 -27.72 21.32 -5.91
N GLU A 3 -27.74 20.00 -5.84
CA GLU A 3 -26.54 19.17 -5.63
C GLU A 3 -25.40 19.54 -6.61
N SER A 4 -25.76 19.97 -7.84
CA SER A 4 -24.81 20.41 -8.85
C SER A 4 -24.01 21.68 -8.49
N ASP A 5 -24.55 22.58 -7.67
CA ASP A 5 -23.84 23.78 -7.21
C ASP A 5 -22.82 23.45 -6.12
N ASN A 6 -23.03 22.36 -5.38
CA ASN A 6 -22.12 21.89 -4.34
C ASN A 6 -20.94 21.08 -4.91
N GLU A 7 -21.15 20.36 -6.02
CA GLU A 7 -20.08 19.63 -6.74
C GLU A 7 -19.05 20.56 -7.38
N ALA A 8 -19.50 21.67 -7.95
CA ALA A 8 -18.59 22.65 -8.55
C ALA A 8 -17.68 23.36 -7.53
N THR A 9 -18.00 23.29 -6.23
CA THR A 9 -17.33 24.10 -5.20
C THR A 9 -15.98 23.53 -4.78
N ILE A 10 -15.84 22.19 -4.61
CA ILE A 10 -14.59 21.60 -4.12
C ILE A 10 -13.45 21.68 -5.15
N TRP A 11 -13.77 21.55 -6.46
CA TRP A 11 -12.78 21.66 -7.54
C TRP A 11 -12.31 23.09 -7.81
N ARG A 12 -13.08 24.09 -7.38
CA ARG A 12 -12.70 25.51 -7.46
C ARG A 12 -11.83 25.93 -6.29
N ASP A 13 -11.81 25.15 -5.20
CA ASP A 13 -10.97 25.45 -4.05
C ASP A 13 -9.48 25.28 -4.40
N GLY A 14 -8.73 26.38 -4.30
CA GLY A 14 -7.29 26.40 -4.52
C GLY A 14 -6.52 25.51 -3.55
N ALA A 15 -6.99 25.37 -2.30
CA ALA A 15 -6.40 24.52 -1.29
C ALA A 15 -6.53 23.04 -1.67
N PHE A 16 -7.71 22.64 -2.13
CA PHE A 16 -7.96 21.27 -2.55
C PHE A 16 -7.14 20.89 -3.80
N ARG A 17 -7.05 21.77 -4.79
CA ARG A 17 -6.22 21.54 -5.98
C ARG A 17 -4.73 21.44 -5.63
N ALA A 18 -4.24 22.31 -4.74
CA ALA A 18 -2.86 22.24 -4.26
C ALA A 18 -2.58 20.95 -3.49
N TYR A 19 -3.52 20.51 -2.64
CA TYR A 19 -3.47 19.23 -1.96
C TYR A 19 -3.41 18.06 -2.95
N LEU A 20 -4.31 18.00 -3.94
CA LEU A 20 -4.32 16.96 -4.96
C LEU A 20 -3.03 16.95 -5.78
N GLY A 21 -2.49 18.09 -6.14
CA GLY A 21 -1.20 18.20 -6.82
C GLY A 21 -0.07 17.64 -5.97
N SER A 22 -0.01 18.02 -4.69
CA SER A 22 1.00 17.49 -3.76
C SER A 22 0.91 15.98 -3.58
N THR A 23 -0.31 15.47 -3.35
CA THR A 23 -0.56 14.02 -3.20
C THR A 23 -0.25 13.28 -4.50
N GLY A 24 -0.56 13.86 -5.64
CA GLY A 24 -0.24 13.31 -6.96
C GLY A 24 1.26 13.16 -7.18
N PHE A 25 2.04 14.21 -7.00
CA PHE A 25 3.48 14.16 -7.20
C PHE A 25 4.19 13.25 -6.18
N SER A 26 3.78 13.29 -4.92
CA SER A 26 4.35 12.37 -3.92
C SER A 26 3.96 10.91 -4.19
N GLY A 27 2.71 10.65 -4.58
CA GLY A 27 2.24 9.31 -4.94
C GLY A 27 2.99 8.74 -6.15
N MET A 28 3.23 9.57 -7.18
CA MET A 28 4.06 9.22 -8.33
C MET A 28 5.49 8.84 -7.90
N ALA A 29 6.13 9.65 -7.07
CA ALA A 29 7.49 9.40 -6.61
C ALA A 29 7.60 8.12 -5.74
N LEU A 30 6.57 7.82 -4.94
CA LEU A 30 6.51 6.59 -4.15
C LEU A 30 6.22 5.36 -5.01
N ALA A 31 5.42 5.48 -6.07
CA ALA A 31 5.23 4.42 -7.05
C ALA A 31 6.53 4.10 -7.81
N MET A 32 7.28 5.14 -8.19
CA MET A 32 8.63 4.97 -8.75
C MET A 32 9.53 4.21 -7.77
N GLN A 33 9.51 4.58 -6.48
CA GLN A 33 10.30 3.91 -5.44
C GLN A 33 10.05 2.42 -5.39
N GLN A 34 8.79 1.99 -5.47
CA GLN A 34 8.42 0.57 -5.37
C GLN A 34 9.06 -0.28 -6.48
N LEU A 35 9.01 0.20 -7.73
CA LEU A 35 9.61 -0.49 -8.86
C LEU A 35 11.13 -0.38 -8.83
N LEU A 36 11.67 0.82 -8.61
CA LEU A 36 13.11 1.09 -8.62
C LEU A 36 13.84 0.25 -7.58
N LEU A 37 13.30 0.12 -6.36
CA LEU A 37 13.92 -0.70 -5.32
C LEU A 37 14.09 -2.14 -5.80
N SER A 38 13.01 -2.75 -6.30
CA SER A 38 13.09 -4.14 -6.80
C SER A 38 14.02 -4.26 -7.99
N TRP A 39 13.93 -3.35 -8.98
CA TRP A 39 14.71 -3.46 -10.21
C TRP A 39 16.20 -3.16 -10.03
N ILE A 40 16.55 -2.18 -9.18
CA ILE A 40 17.97 -1.91 -8.86
C ILE A 40 18.62 -3.14 -8.21
N LEU A 41 17.91 -3.81 -7.29
CA LEU A 41 18.45 -5.01 -6.64
C LEU A 41 18.56 -6.21 -7.59
N ILE A 42 17.54 -6.43 -8.44
CA ILE A 42 17.42 -7.63 -9.28
C ILE A 42 18.08 -7.42 -10.65
N GLY A 43 17.75 -6.33 -11.34
CA GLY A 43 18.18 -6.06 -12.72
C GLY A 43 19.58 -5.45 -12.81
N ILE A 44 19.94 -4.53 -11.91
CA ILE A 44 21.21 -3.80 -11.96
C ILE A 44 22.27 -4.46 -11.10
N LEU A 45 22.00 -4.67 -9.80
CA LEU A 45 22.95 -5.32 -8.88
C LEU A 45 22.96 -6.85 -9.01
N LYS A 46 21.96 -7.42 -9.68
CA LYS A 46 21.83 -8.86 -9.96
C LYS A 46 21.98 -9.74 -8.72
N LEU A 47 21.38 -9.29 -7.61
CA LEU A 47 21.47 -10.01 -6.33
C LEU A 47 20.61 -11.27 -6.36
N PRO A 48 21.02 -12.31 -5.60
CA PRO A 48 20.20 -13.49 -5.36
C PRO A 48 18.95 -13.15 -4.55
N ALA A 49 17.91 -13.98 -4.68
CA ALA A 49 16.58 -13.62 -4.18
C ALA A 49 16.49 -13.58 -2.63
N ASP A 50 17.27 -14.40 -1.95
CA ASP A 50 17.39 -14.37 -0.48
C ASP A 50 17.93 -13.04 0.03
N GLN A 51 18.95 -12.49 -0.64
CA GLN A 51 19.49 -11.18 -0.31
C GLN A 51 18.49 -10.05 -0.63
N VAL A 52 17.82 -10.13 -1.78
CA VAL A 52 16.77 -9.15 -2.14
C VAL A 52 15.65 -9.15 -1.12
N GLY A 53 15.16 -10.33 -0.72
CA GLY A 53 14.14 -10.47 0.31
C GLY A 53 14.57 -9.90 1.66
N LEU A 54 15.81 -10.19 2.07
CA LEU A 54 16.39 -9.64 3.30
C LEU A 54 16.51 -8.11 3.26
N ILE A 55 17.00 -7.54 2.15
CA ILE A 55 17.15 -6.10 1.97
C ILE A 55 15.79 -5.41 2.00
N GLN A 56 14.79 -5.96 1.29
CA GLN A 56 13.42 -5.44 1.32
C GLN A 56 12.82 -5.47 2.73
N ALA A 57 13.13 -6.48 3.53
CA ALA A 57 12.70 -6.56 4.92
C ALA A 57 13.42 -5.55 5.81
N VAL A 58 14.75 -5.40 5.67
CA VAL A 58 15.53 -4.38 6.41
C VAL A 58 15.02 -2.98 6.13
N ILE A 59 14.57 -2.71 4.90
CA ILE A 59 14.00 -1.42 4.50
C ILE A 59 12.55 -1.28 5.03
N GLY A 60 11.73 -2.32 4.92
CA GLY A 60 10.29 -2.25 5.20
C GLY A 60 9.92 -2.39 6.67
N LEU A 61 10.57 -3.26 7.45
CA LEU A 61 10.23 -3.49 8.86
C LEU A 61 10.33 -2.24 9.73
N PRO A 62 11.40 -1.42 9.64
CA PRO A 62 11.46 -0.16 10.40
C PRO A 62 10.31 0.77 10.08
N GLY A 63 9.78 0.75 8.85
CA GLY A 63 8.65 1.55 8.41
C GLY A 63 7.39 1.32 9.24
N VAL A 64 7.17 0.10 9.73
CA VAL A 64 6.04 -0.22 10.62
C VAL A 64 6.13 0.59 11.92
N PHE A 65 7.30 0.65 12.53
CA PHE A 65 7.53 1.41 13.77
C PHE A 65 7.48 2.92 13.52
N VAL A 66 8.07 3.38 12.41
CA VAL A 66 8.05 4.80 12.03
C VAL A 66 6.63 5.26 11.69
N MET A 67 5.79 4.42 11.09
CA MET A 67 4.38 4.74 10.81
C MET A 67 3.59 5.01 12.09
N LEU A 68 3.87 4.29 13.17
CA LEU A 68 3.26 4.54 14.49
C LEU A 68 3.67 5.91 15.05
N ALA A 69 4.95 6.26 14.91
CA ALA A 69 5.45 7.58 15.30
C ALA A 69 4.89 8.69 14.40
N GLY A 70 4.75 8.41 13.09
CA GLY A 70 4.17 9.32 12.10
C GLY A 70 2.71 9.66 12.40
N GLY A 71 1.89 8.66 12.75
CA GLY A 71 0.51 8.86 13.19
C GLY A 71 0.43 9.75 14.44
N ALA A 72 1.19 9.42 15.48
CA ALA A 72 1.25 10.22 16.71
C ALA A 72 1.76 11.66 16.47
N SER A 73 2.62 11.86 15.46
CA SER A 73 3.12 13.18 15.08
C SER A 73 2.08 13.98 14.31
N ALA A 74 1.31 13.33 13.43
CA ALA A 74 0.23 13.97 12.66
C ALA A 74 -0.88 14.51 13.58
N ASP A 75 -1.13 13.82 14.71
CA ASP A 75 -2.12 14.25 15.72
C ASP A 75 -1.64 15.42 16.59
N ARG A 76 -0.31 15.59 16.73
CA ARG A 76 0.28 16.61 17.62
C ARG A 76 0.80 17.85 16.91
N THR A 77 1.09 17.75 15.62
CA THR A 77 1.67 18.82 14.82
C THR A 77 0.75 19.19 13.66
N ASP A 78 0.92 20.40 13.11
CA ASP A 78 0.25 20.76 11.88
C ASP A 78 0.69 19.81 10.75
N ALA A 79 -0.22 18.94 10.32
CA ALA A 79 0.01 17.95 9.26
C ALA A 79 0.57 18.61 7.99
N ARG A 80 0.14 19.81 7.65
CA ARG A 80 0.66 20.58 6.52
C ARG A 80 2.16 20.89 6.69
N ARG A 81 2.57 21.43 7.86
CA ARG A 81 3.98 21.75 8.12
C ARG A 81 4.85 20.50 8.13
N MET A 82 4.33 19.41 8.66
CA MET A 82 5.00 18.12 8.65
C MET A 82 5.23 17.65 7.21
N LEU A 83 4.19 17.64 6.37
CA LEU A 83 4.29 17.20 4.97
C LEU A 83 5.23 18.09 4.14
N ILE A 84 5.22 19.42 4.34
CA ILE A 84 6.16 20.33 3.68
C ILE A 84 7.60 19.93 4.01
N ARG A 85 7.93 19.74 5.29
CA ARG A 85 9.29 19.34 5.70
C ARG A 85 9.68 18.00 5.12
N VAL A 86 8.79 17.00 5.20
CA VAL A 86 9.04 15.66 4.66
C VAL A 86 9.31 15.72 3.16
N TYR A 87 8.47 16.40 2.37
CA TYR A 87 8.63 16.42 0.91
C TYR A 87 9.77 17.29 0.42
N LEU A 88 10.14 18.35 1.11
CA LEU A 88 11.29 19.17 0.74
C LEU A 88 12.64 18.54 1.15
N LEU A 89 12.64 17.67 2.16
CA LEU A 89 13.84 16.93 2.56
C LEU A 89 13.99 15.60 1.80
N ALA A 90 12.88 14.99 1.39
CA ALA A 90 12.86 13.69 0.71
C ALA A 90 13.75 13.60 -0.54
N PRO A 91 13.88 14.65 -1.41
CA PRO A 91 14.74 14.62 -2.57
C PRO A 91 16.22 14.33 -2.29
N ILE A 92 16.68 14.55 -1.05
CA ILE A 92 18.06 14.24 -0.65
C ILE A 92 18.38 12.77 -0.89
N PHE A 93 17.45 11.86 -0.66
CA PHE A 93 17.67 10.42 -0.80
C PHE A 93 17.90 9.98 -2.26
N PRO A 94 17.01 10.26 -3.24
CA PRO A 94 17.26 9.90 -4.62
C PRO A 94 18.43 10.70 -5.23
N LEU A 95 18.64 11.97 -4.85
CA LEU A 95 19.79 12.75 -5.32
C LEU A 95 21.11 12.22 -4.77
N PHE A 96 21.14 11.74 -3.54
CA PHE A 96 22.31 11.05 -2.99
C PHE A 96 22.63 9.79 -3.81
N LEU A 97 21.61 9.01 -4.17
CA LEU A 97 21.80 7.82 -5.01
C LEU A 97 22.32 8.17 -6.40
N VAL A 98 21.82 9.28 -7.01
CA VAL A 98 22.35 9.83 -8.28
C VAL A 98 23.82 10.18 -8.15
N LEU A 99 24.23 10.86 -7.09
CA LEU A 99 25.62 11.26 -6.87
C LEU A 99 26.56 10.05 -6.77
N VAL A 100 26.11 9.02 -6.04
CA VAL A 100 26.91 7.80 -5.83
C VAL A 100 26.99 6.97 -7.12
N GLU A 101 25.91 6.94 -7.90
CA GLU A 101 25.89 6.24 -9.20
C GLU A 101 26.87 6.85 -10.18
N GLN A 102 26.99 8.19 -10.23
CA GLN A 102 27.97 8.88 -11.07
C GLN A 102 29.43 8.51 -10.74
N TRP A 103 29.71 8.14 -9.50
CA TRP A 103 31.03 7.66 -9.07
C TRP A 103 31.20 6.15 -9.21
N GLN A 104 30.20 5.44 -9.77
CA GLN A 104 30.19 3.98 -9.92
C GLN A 104 30.32 3.24 -8.58
N LEU A 105 29.87 3.86 -7.50
CA LEU A 105 29.89 3.30 -6.14
C LEU A 105 28.53 2.71 -5.72
N LEU A 106 27.65 2.46 -6.69
CA LEU A 106 26.33 1.90 -6.41
C LEU A 106 26.48 0.51 -5.77
N GLY A 107 26.02 0.38 -4.53
CA GLY A 107 26.13 -0.86 -3.76
C GLY A 107 24.95 -1.04 -2.82
N VAL A 108 24.84 -2.24 -2.25
CA VAL A 108 23.72 -2.67 -1.39
C VAL A 108 23.48 -1.71 -0.21
N ALA A 109 24.53 -1.30 0.50
CA ALA A 109 24.41 -0.40 1.64
C ALA A 109 23.76 0.95 1.29
N ILE A 110 24.09 1.47 0.10
CA ILE A 110 23.58 2.74 -0.41
C ILE A 110 22.11 2.63 -0.80
N VAL A 111 21.74 1.51 -1.45
CA VAL A 111 20.33 1.22 -1.77
C VAL A 111 19.49 1.05 -0.50
N ILE A 112 20.04 0.40 0.53
CA ILE A 112 19.39 0.30 1.85
C ILE A 112 19.18 1.70 2.45
N PHE A 113 20.20 2.55 2.46
CA PHE A 113 20.09 3.91 2.99
C PHE A 113 19.00 4.73 2.26
N TRP A 114 19.00 4.72 0.93
CA TRP A 114 17.97 5.35 0.12
C TRP A 114 16.57 4.76 0.40
N GLY A 115 16.45 3.44 0.44
CA GLY A 115 15.19 2.74 0.71
C GLY A 115 14.63 3.06 2.10
N LEU A 116 15.48 3.07 3.13
CA LEU A 116 15.09 3.47 4.49
C LEU A 116 14.61 4.93 4.55
N GLY A 117 15.33 5.84 3.89
CA GLY A 117 14.91 7.24 3.81
C GLY A 117 13.53 7.39 3.17
N MET A 118 13.30 6.70 2.05
CA MET A 118 12.00 6.73 1.37
C MET A 118 10.88 6.05 2.19
N THR A 119 11.21 5.01 2.95
CA THR A 119 10.24 4.37 3.87
C THR A 119 9.83 5.34 4.99
N VAL A 120 10.76 6.13 5.51
CA VAL A 120 10.45 7.20 6.48
C VAL A 120 9.51 8.24 5.83
N VAL A 121 9.83 8.69 4.62
CA VAL A 121 8.95 9.62 3.86
C VAL A 121 7.54 9.07 3.73
N GLN A 122 7.40 7.81 3.33
CA GLN A 122 6.09 7.15 3.17
C GLN A 122 5.33 7.05 4.50
N SER A 123 6.02 6.69 5.58
CA SER A 123 5.43 6.50 6.91
C SER A 123 4.84 7.78 7.51
N PHE A 124 5.39 8.94 7.18
CA PHE A 124 4.83 10.25 7.58
C PHE A 124 3.81 10.77 6.56
N SER A 125 3.98 10.44 5.27
CA SER A 125 3.12 10.97 4.20
C SER A 125 1.68 10.47 4.33
N MET A 126 1.46 9.17 4.52
CA MET A 126 0.12 8.58 4.55
C MET A 126 -0.79 9.17 5.64
N PRO A 127 -0.40 9.18 6.95
CA PRO A 127 -1.26 9.75 7.99
C PRO A 127 -1.43 11.26 7.84
N GLY A 128 -0.37 11.97 7.44
CA GLY A 128 -0.42 13.42 7.22
C GLY A 128 -1.36 13.82 6.09
N GLN A 129 -1.37 13.08 4.97
CA GLN A 129 -2.30 13.32 3.86
C GLN A 129 -3.74 13.06 4.28
N GLN A 130 -4.03 11.97 5.01
CA GLN A 130 -5.39 11.67 5.48
C GLN A 130 -5.91 12.74 6.43
N ALA A 131 -5.10 13.17 7.41
CA ALA A 131 -5.47 14.22 8.33
C ALA A 131 -5.76 15.54 7.61
N LEU A 132 -4.94 15.90 6.62
CA LEU A 132 -5.10 17.12 5.84
C LEU A 132 -6.31 17.06 4.91
N LEU A 133 -6.58 15.90 4.26
CA LEU A 133 -7.76 15.70 3.42
C LEU A 133 -9.06 15.90 4.21
N ASN A 134 -9.16 15.28 5.39
CA ASN A 134 -10.33 15.43 6.25
C ASN A 134 -10.60 16.89 6.58
N ARG A 135 -9.55 17.67 6.83
CA ARG A 135 -9.66 19.10 7.13
C ARG A 135 -10.06 19.94 5.93
N ILE A 136 -9.45 19.71 4.75
CA ILE A 136 -9.70 20.50 3.53
C ILE A 136 -11.07 20.19 2.94
N ALA A 137 -11.44 18.91 2.89
CA ALA A 137 -12.69 18.48 2.27
C ALA A 137 -13.92 18.77 3.15
N GLY A 138 -13.76 18.88 4.47
CA GLY A 138 -14.82 19.23 5.40
C GLY A 138 -16.13 18.46 5.14
N LYS A 139 -17.21 19.17 4.81
CA LYS A 139 -18.52 18.55 4.52
C LYS A 139 -18.52 17.71 3.23
N ASN A 140 -17.57 17.94 2.31
CA ASN A 140 -17.46 17.23 1.03
C ASN A 140 -16.42 16.10 1.08
N ILE A 141 -16.21 15.51 2.27
CA ILE A 141 -15.15 14.49 2.50
C ILE A 141 -15.26 13.29 1.54
N GLN A 142 -16.48 12.84 1.23
CA GLN A 142 -16.68 11.73 0.33
C GLN A 142 -16.17 12.02 -1.08
N GLN A 143 -16.48 13.20 -1.62
CA GLN A 143 -15.97 13.64 -2.92
C GLN A 143 -14.46 13.84 -2.88
N GLY A 144 -13.92 14.41 -1.80
CA GLY A 144 -12.49 14.61 -1.60
C GLY A 144 -11.72 13.28 -1.59
N VAL A 145 -12.22 12.27 -0.87
CA VAL A 145 -11.62 10.93 -0.81
C VAL A 145 -11.69 10.26 -2.18
N THR A 146 -12.83 10.33 -2.88
CA THR A 146 -12.99 9.75 -4.21
C THR A 146 -12.01 10.37 -5.21
N ALA A 147 -11.89 11.69 -5.22
CA ALA A 147 -10.97 12.42 -6.10
C ALA A 147 -9.50 12.07 -5.79
N ALA A 148 -9.11 12.08 -4.51
CA ALA A 148 -7.76 11.73 -4.09
C ALA A 148 -7.41 10.28 -4.47
N THR A 149 -8.34 9.34 -4.32
CA THR A 149 -8.17 7.94 -4.69
C THR A 149 -8.02 7.78 -6.20
N ALA A 150 -8.87 8.42 -6.99
CA ALA A 150 -8.81 8.37 -8.46
C ALA A 150 -7.48 8.92 -8.99
N ILE A 151 -7.05 10.08 -8.49
CA ILE A 151 -5.74 10.66 -8.84
C ILE A 151 -4.62 9.73 -8.38
N GLY A 152 -4.72 9.16 -7.17
CA GLY A 152 -3.75 8.20 -6.64
C GLY A 152 -3.47 7.05 -7.60
N PHE A 153 -4.49 6.45 -8.20
CA PHE A 153 -4.31 5.38 -9.19
C PHE A 153 -3.65 5.86 -10.48
N VAL A 154 -4.06 7.01 -10.99
CA VAL A 154 -3.46 7.57 -12.23
C VAL A 154 -1.98 7.87 -12.01
N VAL A 155 -1.63 8.56 -10.93
CA VAL A 155 -0.23 8.93 -10.66
C VAL A 155 0.63 7.73 -10.30
N GLN A 156 0.04 6.68 -9.72
CA GLN A 156 0.73 5.41 -9.48
C GLN A 156 1.16 4.76 -10.79
N VAL A 157 0.25 4.68 -11.77
CA VAL A 157 0.56 4.15 -13.10
C VAL A 157 1.62 5.02 -13.79
N VAL A 158 1.50 6.35 -13.73
CA VAL A 158 2.49 7.27 -14.30
C VAL A 158 3.86 7.07 -13.65
N GLY A 159 3.93 6.94 -12.33
CA GLY A 159 5.17 6.67 -11.60
C GLY A 159 5.84 5.37 -12.01
N LEU A 160 5.05 4.29 -12.16
CA LEU A 160 5.55 3.00 -12.63
C LEU A 160 6.10 3.09 -14.07
N ILE A 161 5.38 3.76 -14.98
CA ILE A 161 5.82 3.96 -16.36
C ILE A 161 7.14 4.75 -16.41
N LEU A 162 7.28 5.81 -15.62
CA LEU A 162 8.52 6.58 -15.53
C LEU A 162 9.68 5.74 -14.99
N ALA A 163 9.43 4.98 -13.91
CA ALA A 163 10.44 4.10 -13.33
C ALA A 163 10.84 2.96 -14.28
N GLY A 164 9.89 2.45 -15.06
CA GLY A 164 10.15 1.42 -16.07
C GLY A 164 11.09 1.82 -17.20
N GLN A 165 11.36 3.12 -17.37
CA GLN A 165 12.33 3.61 -18.37
C GLN A 165 13.79 3.41 -17.92
N ILE A 166 14.05 2.90 -16.73
CA ILE A 166 15.40 2.82 -16.15
C ILE A 166 16.42 2.09 -17.05
N ASP A 167 15.99 1.08 -17.79
CA ASP A 167 16.86 0.32 -18.71
C ASP A 167 17.17 1.09 -20.00
N THR A 168 16.34 2.07 -20.38
CA THR A 168 16.49 2.85 -21.62
C THR A 168 17.21 4.17 -21.40
N VAL A 169 16.87 4.90 -20.34
CA VAL A 169 17.43 6.23 -20.07
C VAL A 169 18.49 6.21 -18.97
N GLY A 170 18.66 5.07 -18.27
CA GLY A 170 19.61 4.93 -17.17
C GLY A 170 19.01 5.28 -15.79
N VAL A 171 19.79 5.00 -14.75
CA VAL A 171 19.40 5.18 -13.35
C VAL A 171 19.26 6.66 -12.98
N THR A 172 20.26 7.48 -13.35
CA THR A 172 20.34 8.90 -13.00
C THR A 172 19.11 9.73 -13.42
N PRO A 173 18.62 9.69 -14.70
CA PRO A 173 17.46 10.49 -15.09
C PRO A 173 16.18 10.09 -14.36
N VAL A 174 16.00 8.79 -14.08
CA VAL A 174 14.81 8.29 -13.41
C VAL A 174 14.78 8.69 -11.93
N LEU A 175 15.92 8.58 -11.23
CA LEU A 175 16.05 9.07 -9.86
C LEU A 175 15.92 10.58 -9.75
N PHE A 176 16.43 11.31 -10.75
CA PHE A 176 16.26 12.76 -10.82
C PHE A 176 14.78 13.14 -11.00
N ALA A 177 14.03 12.42 -11.86
CA ALA A 177 12.59 12.62 -12.02
C ALA A 177 11.84 12.33 -10.71
N GLN A 178 12.25 11.30 -9.94
CA GLN A 178 11.71 11.03 -8.61
C GLN A 178 11.95 12.19 -7.63
N ALA A 179 13.18 12.74 -7.61
CA ALA A 179 13.54 13.88 -6.78
C ALA A 179 12.71 15.13 -7.14
N VAL A 180 12.55 15.42 -8.44
CA VAL A 180 11.71 16.52 -8.93
C VAL A 180 10.26 16.33 -8.51
N GLY A 181 9.72 15.11 -8.61
CA GLY A 181 8.37 14.78 -8.12
C GLY A 181 8.19 15.12 -6.64
N LEU A 182 9.15 14.74 -5.79
CA LEU A 182 9.12 15.06 -4.36
C LEU A 182 9.23 16.57 -4.09
N CYS A 183 10.10 17.28 -4.81
CA CYS A 183 10.19 18.73 -4.73
C CYS A 183 8.86 19.41 -5.10
N LEU A 184 8.25 18.99 -6.20
CA LEU A 184 6.95 19.52 -6.65
C LEU A 184 5.84 19.22 -5.65
N ALA A 185 5.85 18.04 -5.02
CA ALA A 185 4.93 17.70 -3.93
C ALA A 185 5.06 18.69 -2.77
N GLY A 186 6.28 19.01 -2.35
CA GLY A 186 6.56 20.00 -1.31
C GLY A 186 6.10 21.40 -1.69
N VAL A 187 6.43 21.86 -2.90
CA VAL A 187 6.03 23.19 -3.41
C VAL A 187 4.51 23.31 -3.49
N MET A 188 3.81 22.28 -3.98
CA MET A 188 2.34 22.27 -3.99
C MET A 188 1.76 22.30 -2.57
N MET A 189 2.37 21.59 -1.63
CA MET A 189 1.94 21.58 -0.23
C MET A 189 2.09 22.96 0.44
N VAL A 190 3.09 23.75 0.07
CA VAL A 190 3.24 25.13 0.55
C VAL A 190 2.05 26.02 0.17
N ARG A 191 1.43 25.76 -1.00
CA ARG A 191 0.25 26.51 -1.47
C ARG A 191 -1.05 26.17 -0.73
N VAL A 192 -1.08 25.08 0.05
CA VAL A 192 -2.23 24.79 0.91
C VAL A 192 -2.27 25.82 2.03
N PRO A 193 -3.39 26.51 2.30
CA PRO A 193 -3.47 27.51 3.35
C PRO A 193 -3.15 26.97 4.75
N VAL A 194 -2.57 27.82 5.59
CA VAL A 194 -2.44 27.51 7.01
C VAL A 194 -3.83 27.51 7.62
N ALA A 195 -4.21 26.45 8.33
CA ALA A 195 -5.46 26.47 9.07
C ALA A 195 -5.41 27.53 10.15
N SER A 196 -6.47 28.30 10.26
CA SER A 196 -6.76 28.97 11.52
C SER A 196 -6.93 27.90 12.60
N PRO A 197 -6.41 28.10 13.82
CA PRO A 197 -6.68 27.17 14.92
C PRO A 197 -8.20 27.09 15.08
N GLU A 198 -8.80 25.94 14.75
CA GLU A 198 -10.15 25.69 15.21
C GLU A 198 -10.12 25.75 16.73
N PRO A 199 -10.99 26.53 17.39
CA PRO A 199 -11.13 26.44 18.82
C PRO A 199 -11.43 24.98 19.14
N ALA A 200 -10.59 24.37 19.96
CA ALA A 200 -10.78 23.01 20.45
C ALA A 200 -12.23 22.92 20.91
N THR A 201 -13.04 22.12 20.23
CA THR A 201 -14.41 21.84 20.65
C THR A 201 -14.29 21.27 22.06
N ALA A 202 -14.85 21.99 23.04
CA ALA A 202 -14.75 21.70 24.47
C ALA A 202 -15.34 20.33 24.86
N ASP A 203 -15.94 19.63 23.92
CA ASP A 203 -16.55 18.29 24.08
C ASP A 203 -15.60 17.11 23.77
N ALA A 204 -14.40 17.33 23.24
CA ALA A 204 -13.39 16.30 23.25
C ALA A 204 -12.83 16.23 24.68
N GLY A 205 -13.42 15.37 25.52
CA GLY A 205 -12.87 15.05 26.82
C GLY A 205 -11.37 14.75 26.69
N PRO A 206 -10.57 14.91 27.76
CA PRO A 206 -9.13 14.78 27.71
C PRO A 206 -8.81 13.44 27.06
N ALA A 207 -8.37 13.47 25.78
CA ALA A 207 -7.85 12.27 25.14
C ALA A 207 -6.69 11.82 26.03
N GLU A 208 -6.93 10.78 26.82
CA GLU A 208 -5.91 10.18 27.67
C GLU A 208 -4.69 9.99 26.78
N LYS A 209 -3.57 10.61 27.19
CA LYS A 209 -2.27 10.51 26.53
C LYS A 209 -1.72 9.08 26.68
N GLN A 210 -2.49 8.09 26.22
CA GLN A 210 -2.03 6.71 26.24
C GLN A 210 -0.93 6.57 25.19
N GLY A 211 0.19 5.98 25.58
CA GLY A 211 1.29 5.74 24.66
C GLY A 211 0.85 4.86 23.49
N ALA A 212 1.38 5.08 22.28
CA ALA A 212 1.03 4.31 21.09
C ALA A 212 1.07 2.78 21.33
N LEU A 213 2.04 2.29 22.08
CA LEU A 213 2.17 0.86 22.45
C LEU A 213 1.00 0.36 23.30
N THR A 214 0.50 1.19 24.24
CA THR A 214 -0.67 0.85 25.07
C THR A 214 -1.93 0.74 24.19
N GLY A 215 -2.09 1.67 23.25
CA GLY A 215 -3.20 1.63 22.29
C GLY A 215 -3.20 0.36 21.41
N ILE A 216 -2.03 -0.06 20.91
CA ILE A 216 -1.86 -1.30 20.15
C ILE A 216 -2.21 -2.52 21.00
N ARG A 217 -1.70 -2.60 22.24
CA ARG A 217 -2.00 -3.71 23.15
C ARG A 217 -3.50 -3.81 23.43
N GLN A 218 -4.17 -2.68 23.65
CA GLN A 218 -5.63 -2.65 23.84
C GLN A 218 -6.37 -3.07 22.56
N GLY A 219 -5.89 -2.65 21.36
CA GLY A 219 -6.41 -3.09 20.08
C GLY A 219 -6.25 -4.60 19.87
N LEU A 220 -5.10 -5.17 20.21
CA LEU A 220 -4.85 -6.61 20.15
C LEU A 220 -5.78 -7.39 21.10
N ASN A 221 -5.92 -6.94 22.34
CA ASN A 221 -6.84 -7.58 23.30
C ASN A 221 -8.28 -7.52 22.80
N ALA A 222 -8.74 -6.34 22.37
CA ALA A 222 -10.08 -6.18 21.80
C ALA A 222 -10.29 -7.03 20.53
N THR A 223 -9.26 -7.24 19.72
CA THR A 223 -9.30 -8.15 18.57
C THR A 223 -9.46 -9.59 19.02
N TYR A 224 -8.70 -10.02 20.03
CA TYR A 224 -8.73 -11.39 20.55
C TYR A 224 -10.08 -11.74 21.18
N ASP A 225 -10.72 -10.79 21.87
CA ASP A 225 -12.01 -10.95 22.50
C ASP A 225 -13.18 -11.08 21.51
N HIS A 226 -12.97 -10.74 20.23
CA HIS A 226 -13.97 -10.83 19.17
C HIS A 226 -13.62 -11.88 18.11
N PRO A 227 -14.18 -13.12 18.18
CA PRO A 227 -13.81 -14.22 17.29
C PRO A 227 -13.89 -13.90 15.80
N LEU A 228 -14.90 -13.12 15.36
CA LEU A 228 -15.01 -12.74 13.96
C LEU A 228 -13.83 -11.84 13.53
N ILE A 229 -13.54 -10.79 14.30
CA ILE A 229 -12.46 -9.83 13.99
C ILE A 229 -11.11 -10.56 14.01
N PHE A 230 -10.87 -11.37 15.04
CA PHE A 230 -9.67 -12.17 15.14
C PHE A 230 -9.45 -13.05 13.91
N ASN A 231 -10.48 -13.80 13.49
CA ASN A 231 -10.39 -14.69 12.33
C ASN A 231 -10.19 -13.93 11.01
N VAL A 232 -10.90 -12.81 10.80
CA VAL A 232 -10.71 -11.97 9.61
C VAL A 232 -9.29 -11.44 9.55
N LEU A 233 -8.75 -10.93 10.68
CA LEU A 233 -7.38 -10.44 10.75
C LEU A 233 -6.35 -11.56 10.57
N ALA A 234 -6.52 -12.70 11.23
CA ALA A 234 -5.61 -13.84 11.11
C ALA A 234 -5.53 -14.35 9.66
N ILE A 235 -6.69 -14.55 8.99
CA ILE A 235 -6.74 -14.96 7.58
C ILE A 235 -6.10 -13.90 6.68
N THR A 236 -6.41 -12.62 6.92
CA THR A 236 -5.86 -11.51 6.13
C THR A 236 -4.34 -11.44 6.26
N PHE A 237 -3.80 -11.50 7.48
CA PHE A 237 -2.35 -11.39 7.70
C PHE A 237 -1.60 -12.60 7.16
N ALA A 238 -2.07 -13.82 7.45
CA ALA A 238 -1.46 -15.03 6.95
C ALA A 238 -1.42 -15.04 5.40
N SER A 239 -2.54 -14.66 4.75
CA SER A 239 -2.58 -14.59 3.30
C SER A 239 -1.75 -13.43 2.76
N SER A 240 -1.66 -12.29 3.46
CA SER A 240 -0.93 -11.10 3.02
C SER A 240 0.59 -11.32 3.02
N ILE A 241 1.15 -12.09 3.97
CA ILE A 241 2.58 -12.42 3.98
C ILE A 241 2.99 -13.00 2.63
N PHE A 242 2.27 -14.00 2.14
CA PHE A 242 2.60 -14.62 0.85
C PHE A 242 2.14 -13.78 -0.34
N ASN A 243 1.00 -13.11 -0.26
CA ASN A 243 0.49 -12.31 -1.37
C ASN A 243 1.27 -11.01 -1.59
N ALA A 244 1.47 -10.21 -0.55
CA ALA A 244 2.23 -8.97 -0.65
C ALA A 244 3.74 -9.24 -0.84
N GLY A 245 4.29 -10.27 -0.15
CA GLY A 245 5.66 -10.71 -0.36
C GLY A 245 5.90 -11.22 -1.78
N ALA A 246 4.96 -11.99 -2.36
CA ALA A 246 5.06 -12.42 -3.75
C ALA A 246 5.06 -11.23 -4.72
N PHE A 247 4.23 -10.21 -4.47
CA PHE A 247 4.16 -9.04 -5.32
C PHE A 247 5.47 -8.23 -5.32
N ILE A 248 6.10 -8.05 -4.16
CA ILE A 248 7.31 -7.24 -4.08
C ILE A 248 8.59 -8.02 -4.37
N THR A 249 8.60 -9.36 -4.21
CA THR A 249 9.80 -10.19 -4.37
C THR A 249 9.66 -11.17 -5.53
N VAL A 250 8.68 -12.09 -5.52
CA VAL A 250 8.59 -13.17 -6.53
C VAL A 250 8.26 -12.60 -7.90
N PHE A 251 7.33 -11.65 -7.99
CA PHE A 251 6.84 -11.11 -9.26
C PHE A 251 7.94 -10.40 -10.08
N PRO A 252 8.81 -9.55 -9.49
CA PRO A 252 9.97 -9.02 -10.22
C PRO A 252 10.95 -10.11 -10.69
N PHE A 253 11.14 -11.19 -9.90
CA PHE A 253 11.97 -12.32 -10.32
C PHE A 253 11.33 -13.15 -11.44
N ILE A 254 10.00 -13.32 -11.46
CA ILE A 254 9.30 -13.93 -12.59
C ILE A 254 9.56 -13.13 -13.86
N VAL A 255 9.40 -11.80 -13.81
CA VAL A 255 9.66 -10.94 -14.97
C VAL A 255 11.10 -11.06 -15.44
N ALA A 256 12.07 -10.98 -14.52
CA ALA A 256 13.49 -10.96 -14.86
C ALA A 256 14.06 -12.32 -15.27
N ARG A 257 13.69 -13.42 -14.57
CA ARG A 257 14.31 -14.75 -14.75
C ARG A 257 13.50 -15.70 -15.61
N VAL A 258 12.18 -15.56 -15.67
CA VAL A 258 11.30 -16.48 -16.42
C VAL A 258 10.95 -15.91 -17.78
N TYR A 259 10.68 -14.61 -17.85
CA TYR A 259 10.31 -13.94 -19.09
C TYR A 259 11.44 -13.12 -19.72
N ASP A 260 12.66 -13.15 -19.17
CA ASP A 260 13.82 -12.33 -19.60
C ASP A 260 13.42 -10.85 -19.84
N GLY A 261 12.49 -10.37 -19.00
CA GLY A 261 11.86 -9.08 -19.15
C GLY A 261 12.71 -7.94 -18.60
N THR A 262 12.35 -6.73 -19.02
CA THR A 262 12.97 -5.47 -18.60
C THR A 262 12.16 -4.79 -17.49
N ALA A 263 12.72 -3.69 -16.92
CA ALA A 263 11.97 -2.83 -16.00
C ALA A 263 10.65 -2.32 -16.61
N TRP A 264 10.64 -2.07 -17.91
CA TRP A 264 9.43 -1.67 -18.64
C TRP A 264 8.32 -2.74 -18.55
N LEU A 265 8.70 -4.01 -18.77
CA LEU A 265 7.72 -5.11 -18.65
C LEU A 265 7.20 -5.22 -17.23
N LEU A 266 8.08 -5.10 -16.21
CA LEU A 266 7.67 -5.08 -14.82
C LEU A 266 6.72 -3.92 -14.53
N ALA A 267 7.03 -2.71 -15.01
CA ALA A 267 6.19 -1.53 -14.87
C ALA A 267 4.80 -1.73 -15.47
N LEU A 268 4.74 -2.28 -16.68
CA LEU A 268 3.48 -2.56 -17.37
C LEU A 268 2.63 -3.57 -16.59
N LEU A 269 3.21 -4.67 -16.16
CA LEU A 269 2.49 -5.69 -15.40
C LEU A 269 2.06 -5.19 -14.01
N MET A 270 2.88 -4.39 -13.33
CA MET A 270 2.46 -3.73 -12.07
C MET A 270 1.31 -2.73 -12.31
N ALA A 271 1.34 -1.96 -13.41
CA ALA A 271 0.23 -1.08 -13.77
C ALA A 271 -1.06 -1.85 -14.05
N VAL A 272 -0.96 -2.98 -14.75
CA VAL A 272 -2.07 -3.91 -15.01
C VAL A 272 -2.64 -4.50 -13.70
N PHE A 273 -1.78 -4.86 -12.75
CA PHE A 273 -2.20 -5.29 -11.41
C PHE A 273 -3.01 -4.21 -10.69
N PHE A 274 -2.53 -2.97 -10.66
CA PHE A 274 -3.26 -1.87 -10.04
C PHE A 274 -4.53 -1.49 -10.78
N ALA A 275 -4.58 -1.66 -12.11
CA ALA A 275 -5.82 -1.54 -12.87
C ALA A 275 -6.85 -2.59 -12.42
N GLY A 276 -6.43 -3.85 -12.22
CA GLY A 276 -7.27 -4.89 -11.64
C GLY A 276 -7.79 -4.54 -10.23
N ALA A 277 -6.91 -4.01 -9.36
CA ALA A 277 -7.30 -3.57 -8.02
C ALA A 277 -8.29 -2.38 -8.06
N THR A 278 -8.13 -1.48 -9.03
CA THR A 278 -9.08 -0.37 -9.25
C THR A 278 -10.43 -0.89 -9.74
N LEU A 279 -10.43 -1.82 -10.70
CA LEU A 279 -11.64 -2.46 -11.20
C LEU A 279 -12.41 -3.16 -10.08
N SER A 280 -11.71 -3.77 -9.12
CA SER A 280 -12.35 -4.40 -7.95
C SER A 280 -13.15 -3.40 -7.11
N ASN A 281 -12.63 -2.18 -6.92
CA ASN A 281 -13.34 -1.13 -6.19
C ASN A 281 -14.63 -0.70 -6.93
N ILE A 282 -14.55 -0.54 -8.25
CA ILE A 282 -15.70 -0.20 -9.09
C ILE A 282 -16.77 -1.29 -9.02
N LEU A 283 -16.35 -2.57 -9.13
CA LEU A 283 -17.26 -3.71 -9.03
C LEU A 283 -17.93 -3.79 -7.65
N LEU A 284 -17.15 -3.63 -6.57
CA LEU A 284 -17.72 -3.63 -5.22
C LEU A 284 -18.73 -2.51 -5.02
N LEU A 285 -18.46 -1.28 -5.49
CA LEU A 285 -19.42 -0.18 -5.41
C LEU A 285 -20.72 -0.48 -6.16
N ARG A 286 -20.65 -1.20 -7.28
CA ARG A 286 -21.83 -1.56 -8.09
C ARG A 286 -22.72 -2.61 -7.41
N TYR A 287 -22.13 -3.51 -6.60
CA TYR A 287 -22.82 -4.65 -6.01
C TYR A 287 -23.04 -4.55 -4.49
N GLN A 288 -22.61 -3.45 -3.87
CA GLN A 288 -22.91 -3.18 -2.45
C GLN A 288 -24.38 -2.73 -2.28
N PRO A 289 -25.00 -3.02 -1.10
CA PRO A 289 -24.43 -3.76 0.04
C PRO A 289 -24.43 -5.27 -0.17
N LEU A 290 -23.34 -5.92 0.26
CA LEU A 290 -23.18 -7.37 0.13
C LEU A 290 -23.79 -8.07 1.36
N LEU A 291 -24.77 -8.93 1.15
CA LEU A 291 -25.43 -9.66 2.23
C LEU A 291 -24.48 -10.61 3.00
N ARG A 292 -23.53 -11.21 2.31
CA ARG A 292 -22.61 -12.23 2.86
C ARG A 292 -21.16 -11.96 2.47
N PRO A 293 -20.56 -10.85 2.94
CA PRO A 293 -19.18 -10.47 2.55
C PRO A 293 -18.14 -11.50 3.00
N GLY A 294 -18.35 -12.19 4.12
CA GLY A 294 -17.45 -13.23 4.61
C GLY A 294 -17.33 -14.43 3.65
N ARG A 295 -18.42 -14.83 2.99
CA ARG A 295 -18.35 -15.90 1.97
C ARG A 295 -17.53 -15.47 0.76
N LEU A 296 -17.77 -14.26 0.26
CA LEU A 296 -17.01 -13.75 -0.87
C LEU A 296 -15.52 -13.62 -0.53
N PHE A 297 -15.19 -13.13 0.67
CA PHE A 297 -13.82 -13.05 1.17
C PHE A 297 -13.11 -14.41 1.16
N LEU A 298 -13.79 -15.47 1.58
CA LEU A 298 -13.22 -16.83 1.58
C LEU A 298 -13.16 -17.44 0.17
N ILE A 299 -14.17 -17.21 -0.68
CA ILE A 299 -14.14 -17.64 -2.09
C ILE A 299 -12.95 -17.00 -2.83
N MET A 300 -12.58 -15.77 -2.47
CA MET A 300 -11.39 -15.12 -3.02
C MET A 300 -10.09 -15.86 -2.67
N GLN A 301 -10.03 -16.67 -1.62
CA GLN A 301 -8.87 -17.55 -1.38
C GLN A 301 -8.75 -18.63 -2.46
N LEU A 302 -9.86 -19.19 -2.93
CA LEU A 302 -9.88 -20.16 -4.04
C LEU A 302 -9.51 -19.50 -5.36
N SER A 303 -10.06 -18.32 -5.67
CA SER A 303 -9.69 -17.59 -6.88
C SER A 303 -8.19 -17.23 -6.90
N ARG A 304 -7.59 -16.98 -5.73
CA ARG A 304 -6.15 -16.76 -5.60
C ARG A 304 -5.35 -17.99 -5.99
N ILE A 305 -5.78 -19.19 -5.59
CA ILE A 305 -5.14 -20.44 -6.01
C ILE A 305 -5.09 -20.53 -7.53
N LEU A 306 -6.23 -20.25 -8.19
CA LEU A 306 -6.29 -20.26 -9.65
C LEU A 306 -5.32 -19.26 -10.29
N VAL A 307 -5.31 -18.01 -9.78
CA VAL A 307 -4.43 -16.95 -10.30
C VAL A 307 -2.95 -17.32 -10.13
N ILE A 308 -2.56 -17.80 -8.95
CA ILE A 308 -1.17 -18.16 -8.67
C ILE A 308 -0.79 -19.42 -9.46
N PHE A 309 -1.69 -20.39 -9.61
CA PHE A 309 -1.48 -21.58 -10.45
C PHE A 309 -1.24 -21.20 -11.91
N LEU A 310 -2.04 -20.26 -12.45
CA LEU A 310 -1.81 -19.77 -13.82
C LEU A 310 -0.41 -19.14 -13.96
N MET A 311 0.08 -18.42 -12.97
CA MET A 311 1.45 -17.86 -13.00
C MET A 311 2.53 -18.96 -12.87
N TRP A 312 2.25 -20.02 -12.11
CA TRP A 312 3.19 -21.11 -11.87
C TRP A 312 3.49 -21.96 -13.09
N ILE A 313 2.52 -22.10 -14.02
CA ILE A 313 2.66 -22.94 -15.25
C ILE A 313 3.38 -22.23 -16.41
N GLU A 314 4.04 -21.09 -16.16
CA GLU A 314 4.70 -20.27 -17.20
C GLU A 314 3.75 -19.95 -18.38
N PRO A 315 2.67 -19.26 -18.14
CA PRO A 315 1.68 -19.05 -19.18
C PRO A 315 2.22 -18.17 -20.33
N PRO A 316 1.66 -18.26 -21.54
CA PRO A 316 1.97 -17.29 -22.59
C PRO A 316 1.64 -15.86 -22.11
N PHE A 317 2.35 -14.87 -22.65
CA PHE A 317 2.31 -13.49 -22.16
C PHE A 317 0.89 -12.92 -21.96
N TRP A 318 -0.01 -13.15 -22.91
CA TRP A 318 -1.41 -12.68 -22.81
C TRP A 318 -2.13 -13.25 -21.57
N LEU A 319 -1.86 -14.51 -21.24
CA LEU A 319 -2.47 -15.17 -20.07
C LEU A 319 -1.81 -14.70 -18.76
N LEU A 320 -0.50 -14.36 -18.77
CA LEU A 320 0.16 -13.70 -17.67
C LEU A 320 -0.51 -12.34 -17.36
N VAL A 321 -0.84 -11.56 -18.39
CA VAL A 321 -1.55 -10.29 -18.23
C VAL A 321 -2.92 -10.52 -17.60
N VAL A 322 -3.69 -11.49 -18.07
CA VAL A 322 -5.01 -11.85 -17.51
C VAL A 322 -4.87 -12.31 -16.04
N ALA A 323 -3.90 -13.16 -15.74
CA ALA A 323 -3.62 -13.61 -14.38
C ALA A 323 -3.24 -12.43 -13.48
N THR A 324 -2.46 -11.48 -13.97
CA THR A 324 -2.05 -10.28 -13.23
C THR A 324 -3.24 -9.36 -12.94
N ILE A 325 -4.17 -9.17 -13.89
CA ILE A 325 -5.44 -8.45 -13.65
C ILE A 325 -6.25 -9.18 -12.57
N GLY A 326 -6.39 -10.49 -12.69
CA GLY A 326 -7.08 -11.34 -11.72
C GLY A 326 -6.48 -11.25 -10.32
N TRP A 327 -5.15 -11.15 -10.24
CA TRP A 327 -4.45 -10.97 -8.97
C TRP A 327 -4.76 -9.61 -8.33
N GLY A 328 -4.73 -8.52 -9.12
CA GLY A 328 -5.12 -7.19 -8.66
C GLY A 328 -6.58 -7.16 -8.19
N LEU A 329 -7.51 -7.71 -8.98
CA LEU A 329 -8.92 -7.86 -8.61
C LEU A 329 -9.07 -8.58 -7.26
N ASN A 330 -8.41 -9.73 -7.11
CA ASN A 330 -8.44 -10.53 -5.89
C ASN A 330 -7.95 -9.73 -4.68
N MET A 331 -6.81 -9.02 -4.81
CA MET A 331 -6.26 -8.20 -3.73
C MET A 331 -7.23 -7.09 -3.32
N GLY A 332 -7.80 -6.37 -4.29
CA GLY A 332 -8.71 -5.26 -4.00
C GLY A 332 -9.99 -5.74 -3.29
N ILE A 333 -10.61 -6.82 -3.78
CA ILE A 333 -11.81 -7.40 -3.16
C ILE A 333 -11.49 -7.85 -1.73
N THR A 334 -10.43 -8.65 -1.53
CA THR A 334 -10.12 -9.22 -0.21
C THR A 334 -9.77 -8.15 0.82
N THR A 335 -8.99 -7.14 0.44
CA THR A 335 -8.61 -6.05 1.35
C THR A 335 -9.80 -5.20 1.77
N ASN A 336 -10.68 -4.85 0.82
CA ASN A 336 -11.87 -4.06 1.10
C ASN A 336 -12.87 -4.83 1.98
N LEU A 337 -13.14 -6.11 1.66
CA LEU A 337 -14.05 -6.93 2.46
C LEU A 337 -13.53 -7.16 3.88
N ALA A 338 -12.22 -7.45 4.03
CA ALA A 338 -11.63 -7.60 5.35
C ALA A 338 -11.79 -6.32 6.19
N ARG A 339 -11.47 -5.17 5.59
CA ARG A 339 -11.60 -3.86 6.26
C ARG A 339 -13.03 -3.54 6.64
N SER A 340 -13.98 -3.74 5.73
CA SER A 340 -15.42 -3.49 5.96
C SER A 340 -15.96 -4.39 7.07
N MET A 341 -15.69 -5.71 7.04
CA MET A 341 -16.12 -6.62 8.10
C MET A 341 -15.55 -6.23 9.48
N VAL A 342 -14.29 -5.80 9.54
CA VAL A 342 -13.67 -5.30 10.77
C VAL A 342 -14.36 -4.01 11.22
N GLN A 343 -14.64 -3.07 10.34
CA GLN A 343 -15.28 -1.79 10.66
C GLN A 343 -16.71 -1.96 11.16
N GLU A 344 -17.49 -2.85 10.52
CA GLU A 344 -18.88 -3.14 10.93
C GLU A 344 -18.96 -3.87 12.28
N SER A 345 -17.99 -4.74 12.59
CA SER A 345 -18.03 -5.62 13.75
C SER A 345 -17.29 -5.06 14.96
N ALA A 346 -16.44 -4.05 14.77
CA ALA A 346 -15.64 -3.50 15.86
C ALA A 346 -16.48 -2.66 16.83
N PRO A 347 -16.34 -2.86 18.16
CA PRO A 347 -16.98 -2.01 19.15
C PRO A 347 -16.49 -0.56 18.98
N LYS A 348 -17.43 0.39 18.97
CA LYS A 348 -17.14 1.82 18.74
C LYS A 348 -15.95 2.38 19.54
N PRO A 349 -15.77 2.07 20.85
CA PRO A 349 -14.63 2.57 21.64
C PRO A 349 -13.26 2.03 21.19
N PHE A 350 -13.22 0.87 20.51
CA PHE A 350 -11.99 0.20 20.09
C PHE A 350 -11.74 0.24 18.58
N LEU A 351 -12.66 0.78 17.79
CA LEU A 351 -12.60 0.78 16.33
C LEU A 351 -11.26 1.31 15.80
N GLY A 352 -10.81 2.47 16.25
CA GLY A 352 -9.53 3.06 15.82
C GLY A 352 -8.32 2.20 16.18
N ARG A 353 -8.34 1.56 17.35
CA ARG A 353 -7.25 0.69 17.83
C ARG A 353 -7.19 -0.62 17.03
N ILE A 354 -8.32 -1.23 16.73
CA ILE A 354 -8.43 -2.45 15.90
C ILE A 354 -7.98 -2.15 14.46
N LEU A 355 -8.40 -1.00 13.89
CA LEU A 355 -7.95 -0.57 12.56
C LEU A 355 -6.45 -0.26 12.51
N SER A 356 -5.86 0.20 13.61
CA SER A 356 -4.40 0.35 13.71
C SER A 356 -3.69 -1.01 13.69
N VAL A 357 -4.21 -2.02 14.41
CA VAL A 357 -3.70 -3.41 14.35
C VAL A 357 -3.80 -3.97 12.92
N PHE A 358 -4.95 -3.75 12.24
CA PHE A 358 -5.14 -4.13 10.84
C PHE A 358 -4.07 -3.50 9.93
N SER A 359 -3.84 -2.20 10.06
CA SER A 359 -2.88 -1.46 9.22
C SER A 359 -1.44 -1.92 9.46
N ILE A 360 -1.05 -2.14 10.73
CA ILE A 360 0.28 -2.65 11.10
C ILE A 360 0.50 -4.04 10.50
N GLY A 361 -0.49 -4.93 10.61
CA GLY A 361 -0.41 -6.26 10.04
C GLY A 361 -0.27 -6.25 8.52
N MET A 362 -1.03 -5.39 7.83
CA MET A 362 -0.94 -5.25 6.37
C MET A 362 0.42 -4.74 5.91
N VAL A 363 0.94 -3.68 6.56
CA VAL A 363 2.25 -3.09 6.21
C VAL A 363 3.39 -4.06 6.55
N GLY A 364 3.32 -4.72 7.71
CA GLY A 364 4.35 -5.66 8.17
C GLY A 364 4.38 -6.99 7.41
N SER A 365 3.28 -7.38 6.77
CA SER A 365 3.20 -8.65 6.03
C SER A 365 4.15 -8.70 4.84
N ALA A 366 4.29 -7.61 4.10
CA ALA A 366 5.11 -7.57 2.88
C ALA A 366 6.60 -7.81 3.15
N PRO A 367 7.26 -7.14 4.10
CA PRO A 367 8.65 -7.41 4.46
C PRO A 367 8.88 -8.82 5.00
N LEU A 368 7.96 -9.35 5.82
CA LEU A 368 8.04 -10.74 6.29
C LEU A 368 7.94 -11.74 5.14
N GLY A 369 7.01 -11.49 4.22
CA GLY A 369 6.86 -12.28 3.01
C GLY A 369 8.09 -12.22 2.11
N ALA A 370 8.75 -11.07 2.02
CA ALA A 370 9.96 -10.90 1.23
C ALA A 370 11.10 -11.81 1.71
N ILE A 371 11.32 -11.93 3.04
CA ILE A 371 12.34 -12.83 3.61
C ILE A 371 12.01 -14.28 3.25
N VAL A 372 10.79 -14.71 3.54
CA VAL A 372 10.38 -16.12 3.35
C VAL A 372 10.43 -16.48 1.87
N LEU A 373 9.88 -15.64 1.00
CA LEU A 373 9.81 -15.93 -0.43
C LEU A 373 11.15 -15.74 -1.13
N GLY A 374 11.99 -14.80 -0.71
CA GLY A 374 13.34 -14.66 -1.19
C GLY A 374 14.18 -15.93 -0.95
N TRP A 375 14.11 -16.48 0.25
CA TRP A 375 14.74 -17.75 0.57
C TRP A 375 14.15 -18.93 -0.22
N LEU A 376 12.83 -18.99 -0.36
CA LEU A 376 12.15 -20.04 -1.14
C LEU A 376 12.54 -20.01 -2.61
N ILE A 377 12.70 -18.83 -3.22
CA ILE A 377 13.14 -18.71 -4.62
C ILE A 377 14.51 -19.37 -4.82
N GLU A 378 15.47 -19.11 -3.94
CA GLU A 378 16.80 -19.70 -4.05
C GLU A 378 16.81 -21.21 -3.73
N ALA A 379 15.96 -21.66 -2.80
CA ALA A 379 15.89 -23.06 -2.40
C ALA A 379 15.12 -23.94 -3.41
N THR A 380 14.07 -23.45 -4.05
CA THR A 380 13.13 -24.26 -4.86
C THR A 380 12.94 -23.77 -6.29
N GLY A 381 13.48 -22.60 -6.61
CA GLY A 381 13.27 -21.92 -7.90
C GLY A 381 12.13 -20.90 -7.86
N THR A 382 12.18 -19.94 -8.81
CA THR A 382 11.31 -18.75 -8.82
C THR A 382 9.82 -19.11 -8.82
N LEU A 383 9.39 -20.05 -9.66
CA LEU A 383 7.97 -20.42 -9.77
C LEU A 383 7.52 -21.29 -8.59
N ASN A 384 8.36 -22.22 -8.14
CA ASN A 384 7.99 -23.11 -7.03
C ASN A 384 7.81 -22.36 -5.71
N ALA A 385 8.41 -21.19 -5.54
CA ALA A 385 8.18 -20.29 -4.41
C ALA A 385 6.70 -19.84 -4.30
N LEU A 386 5.89 -19.99 -5.35
CA LEU A 386 4.44 -19.72 -5.34
C LEU A 386 3.62 -20.85 -4.71
N ILE A 387 4.13 -22.07 -4.65
CA ILE A 387 3.39 -23.26 -4.15
C ILE A 387 2.89 -23.05 -2.71
N PRO A 388 3.71 -22.57 -1.74
CA PRO A 388 3.24 -22.35 -0.38
C PRO A 388 2.08 -21.35 -0.28
N ALA A 389 2.03 -20.37 -1.17
CA ALA A 389 0.92 -19.41 -1.24
C ALA A 389 -0.40 -20.09 -1.67
N MET A 390 -0.34 -21.04 -2.62
CA MET A 390 -1.51 -21.84 -3.04
C MET A 390 -1.98 -22.75 -1.91
N VAL A 391 -1.05 -23.48 -1.29
CA VAL A 391 -1.35 -24.39 -0.16
C VAL A 391 -1.96 -23.61 1.01
N LEU A 392 -1.35 -22.47 1.39
CA LEU A 392 -1.89 -21.64 2.47
C LEU A 392 -3.27 -21.11 2.12
N SER A 393 -3.51 -20.67 0.89
CA SER A 393 -4.84 -20.19 0.46
C SER A 393 -5.90 -21.29 0.58
N ALA A 394 -5.57 -22.55 0.26
CA ALA A 394 -6.46 -23.69 0.45
C ALA A 394 -6.73 -23.94 1.95
N ILE A 395 -5.69 -23.93 2.78
CA ILE A 395 -5.82 -24.10 4.24
C ILE A 395 -6.69 -22.98 4.83
N LEU A 396 -6.47 -21.73 4.44
CA LEU A 396 -7.22 -20.58 4.93
C LEU A 396 -8.69 -20.62 4.49
N PHE A 397 -8.98 -21.11 3.29
CA PHE A 397 -10.34 -21.35 2.84
C PHE A 397 -11.03 -22.40 3.70
N VAL A 398 -10.41 -23.57 3.88
CA VAL A 398 -10.94 -24.67 4.70
C VAL A 398 -11.15 -24.20 6.14
N TYR A 399 -10.14 -23.57 6.75
CA TYR A 399 -10.23 -23.02 8.09
C TYR A 399 -11.37 -21.99 8.22
N GLY A 400 -11.39 -21.03 7.32
CA GLY A 400 -12.39 -19.97 7.30
C GLY A 400 -13.83 -20.46 7.11
N ALA A 401 -14.01 -21.52 6.30
CA ALA A 401 -15.34 -22.06 5.99
C ALA A 401 -15.89 -22.97 7.09
N TRP A 402 -15.05 -23.79 7.72
CA TRP A 402 -15.51 -24.80 8.68
C TRP A 402 -15.21 -24.48 10.15
N PHE A 403 -14.15 -23.73 10.44
CA PHE A 403 -13.67 -23.50 11.80
C PHE A 403 -13.77 -22.05 12.26
N SER A 404 -14.32 -21.14 11.43
CA SER A 404 -14.45 -19.74 11.79
C SER A 404 -15.85 -19.19 11.56
N PRO A 405 -16.26 -18.11 12.27
CA PRO A 405 -17.55 -17.46 12.07
C PRO A 405 -17.63 -16.67 10.74
N VAL A 406 -16.54 -16.55 9.97
CA VAL A 406 -16.44 -15.70 8.77
C VAL A 406 -17.42 -16.16 7.70
N TRP A 407 -17.58 -17.46 7.46
CA TRP A 407 -18.50 -18.00 6.46
C TRP A 407 -19.98 -17.66 6.74
N ALA A 408 -20.36 -17.67 8.01
CA ALA A 408 -21.73 -17.41 8.46
C ALA A 408 -22.04 -15.91 8.57
N TYR A 409 -21.03 -15.05 8.51
CA TYR A 409 -21.17 -13.61 8.72
C TYR A 409 -22.10 -12.97 7.67
N ARG A 410 -23.01 -12.12 8.16
CA ARG A 410 -23.93 -11.29 7.37
C ARG A 410 -23.72 -9.84 7.75
N SER A 411 -23.64 -8.97 6.75
CA SER A 411 -23.51 -7.53 6.97
C SER A 411 -24.81 -6.97 7.56
N SER A 412 -24.67 -6.09 8.54
CA SER A 412 -25.79 -5.36 9.13
C SER A 412 -26.35 -4.28 8.18
N GLU A 413 -25.55 -3.78 7.24
CA GLU A 413 -25.98 -2.78 6.25
C GLU A 413 -26.90 -3.37 5.16
N ALA A 414 -26.92 -4.69 5.00
CA ALA A 414 -27.72 -5.38 4.00
C ALA A 414 -29.01 -5.99 4.58
N GLN A 415 -29.27 -5.79 5.88
CA GLN A 415 -30.52 -6.16 6.56
C GLN A 415 -31.46 -4.97 6.65
#